data_81325a9e02584c64c92d59d13b14ffcf
#
_entry.id   81325a9e02584c64c92d59d13b14ffcf
#
_cell.length_a   1.000
_cell.length_b   1.000
_cell.length_c   1.000
_cell.angle_alpha   90.00
_cell.angle_beta   90.00
_cell.angle_gamma   90.00
#
_symmetry.space_group_name_H-M   'P 1'
#
loop_
_entity.id
_entity.type
_entity.pdbx_description
1 polymer ?
#
loop_
_entity_poly.entity_id
_entity_poly.type
_entity_poly.pdbx_seq_one_letter_code
_entity_poly.pdbx_strand_id
1 'polypeptide(L)'
;MVFNKFLPRFAKSGTGGGGLLPTRDKHAATAIRCARPTKKVALAALSLALLASCIHKKYDTPITKDTQQPDKVLFDRAIHDIERGRYEVARISLNTLMNTYESSEYLAKAKLAVADSWFREAGPNGMAQAEAEYKDFQLFYPDMEEAAQAQSRVCDIHYKQMDKSDRDSLQTLRAETECRALLVRYPNSKFVPAVTQKLRDIQESLAEHEYVVGNFYWKREMNPAAANRLNSLVDQYPLYSKAGEALYEAGDSYSKMGPRFRKQAGEMFGRVVSDYPLSERASEAKQRLQDMELPVPPVNQAALEREKWEEGNYHAPSMVHKSFGWINGGPDVSHAAHSGNPTMTDPKKTLPASIPVVNNQETASNTAGTGTTDVSATQVTGNSALDTKPDARITTEGTTPEPAPNPGASSQQQPFPTNRDKELEQQRKKQAKQLEKLNKKKKKSKQETEKPTPATVQPAADAPQSSNSAQE
;
A
#
# COMPACT_ATOMS: atom_id res chain seq x y z
N MET A 1 -27.89 10.29 -35.51
CA MET A 1 -28.04 9.25 -36.52
C MET A 1 -28.42 7.94 -35.86
N VAL A 2 -29.57 7.53 -36.08
CA VAL A 2 -30.46 6.45 -35.86
C VAL A 2 -29.89 5.12 -36.39
N PHE A 3 -29.99 4.04 -35.63
CA PHE A 3 -30.17 2.66 -36.09
C PHE A 3 -30.33 1.78 -34.85
N ASN A 4 -31.46 1.36 -34.46
CA ASN A 4 -32.53 0.49 -34.96
C ASN A 4 -32.36 -0.98 -34.56
N LYS A 5 -33.37 -1.43 -33.81
CA LYS A 5 -33.75 -2.74 -33.33
C LYS A 5 -33.73 -3.81 -34.40
N PHE A 6 -33.46 -5.08 -34.02
CA PHE A 6 -34.05 -6.25 -34.63
C PHE A 6 -34.27 -7.38 -33.61
N LEU A 7 -35.49 -7.67 -33.32
CA LEU A 7 -36.01 -8.95 -32.78
C LEU A 7 -36.75 -9.68 -33.91
N PRO A 8 -36.68 -10.99 -34.02
CA PRO A 8 -37.69 -11.74 -34.79
C PRO A 8 -38.70 -12.40 -33.85
N ARG A 9 -39.95 -12.07 -34.09
CA ARG A 9 -41.16 -12.79 -33.67
C ARG A 9 -41.29 -14.08 -34.50
N PHE A 10 -41.60 -15.20 -33.85
CA PHE A 10 -42.18 -16.36 -34.52
C PHE A 10 -43.70 -16.35 -34.36
N ALA A 11 -44.38 -16.38 -35.50
CA ALA A 11 -45.83 -16.45 -35.65
C ALA A 11 -46.30 -17.91 -35.77
N LYS A 12 -47.47 -18.16 -35.18
CA LYS A 12 -48.32 -19.36 -35.38
C LYS A 12 -49.05 -19.33 -36.71
N SER A 13 -49.18 -20.50 -37.35
CA SER A 13 -50.33 -20.91 -38.19
C SER A 13 -50.31 -22.43 -38.28
N GLY A 14 -51.25 -23.19 -38.13
CA GLY A 14 -52.63 -23.38 -38.14
C GLY A 14 -53.06 -24.19 -39.35
N THR A 15 -53.88 -25.25 -39.09
CA THR A 15 -54.77 -26.06 -40.01
C THR A 15 -54.04 -27.13 -40.84
N GLY A 16 -54.48 -28.36 -40.95
CA GLY A 16 -55.69 -29.07 -40.72
C GLY A 16 -55.76 -30.31 -41.69
N GLY A 17 -56.44 -31.39 -41.31
CA GLY A 17 -56.91 -32.32 -42.25
C GLY A 17 -56.41 -33.78 -42.26
N GLY A 18 -57.08 -34.67 -41.62
CA GLY A 18 -57.81 -35.75 -42.27
C GLY A 18 -57.09 -37.09 -42.43
N GLY A 19 -57.56 -38.09 -41.70
CA GLY A 19 -57.93 -39.32 -42.36
C GLY A 19 -57.09 -40.59 -42.12
N LEU A 20 -57.76 -41.57 -41.53
CA LEU A 20 -57.66 -43.06 -41.72
C LEU A 20 -56.66 -43.82 -40.80
N LEU A 21 -57.34 -44.54 -39.87
CA LEU A 21 -56.89 -45.81 -39.29
C LEU A 21 -56.72 -46.88 -40.35
N PRO A 22 -55.82 -47.86 -40.17
CA PRO A 22 -56.22 -49.01 -39.36
C PRO A 22 -55.14 -49.79 -38.61
N THR A 23 -55.63 -50.65 -37.72
CA THR A 23 -55.12 -51.95 -37.21
C THR A 23 -53.96 -52.00 -36.21
N ARG A 24 -54.32 -52.27 -35.06
CA ARG A 24 -54.06 -53.17 -33.93
C ARG A 24 -52.98 -54.24 -34.21
N ASP A 25 -51.77 -54.01 -33.57
CA ASP A 25 -50.95 -55.15 -33.16
C ASP A 25 -50.45 -54.96 -31.76
N LYS A 26 -50.65 -55.95 -30.91
CA LYS A 26 -50.33 -56.06 -29.52
C LYS A 26 -48.86 -56.46 -29.39
N HIS A 27 -47.96 -55.52 -29.08
CA HIS A 27 -46.71 -55.88 -28.48
C HIS A 27 -46.57 -55.21 -27.09
N ALA A 28 -46.42 -56.09 -26.11
CA ALA A 28 -46.23 -55.72 -24.70
C ALA A 28 -45.03 -54.79 -24.51
N ALA A 29 -45.30 -53.52 -24.31
CA ALA A 29 -44.30 -52.58 -23.88
C ALA A 29 -44.08 -52.74 -22.35
N THR A 30 -43.02 -53.39 -21.97
CA THR A 30 -42.53 -53.42 -20.59
C THR A 30 -42.21 -51.98 -20.16
N ALA A 31 -43.14 -51.37 -19.43
CA ALA A 31 -42.95 -50.06 -18.86
C ALA A 31 -41.86 -50.16 -17.79
N ILE A 32 -40.62 -49.73 -18.13
CA ILE A 32 -39.56 -49.46 -17.15
C ILE A 32 -40.06 -48.25 -16.34
N ARG A 33 -40.63 -48.54 -15.17
CA ARG A 33 -40.92 -47.51 -14.16
C ARG A 33 -39.59 -46.89 -13.72
N CYS A 34 -39.23 -45.74 -14.25
CA CYS A 34 -38.22 -44.89 -13.65
C CYS A 34 -38.65 -44.52 -12.22
N ALA A 35 -38.21 -45.29 -11.25
CA ALA A 35 -38.35 -44.96 -9.85
C ALA A 35 -37.64 -43.63 -9.61
N ARG A 36 -38.37 -42.60 -9.19
CA ARG A 36 -37.80 -41.33 -8.77
C ARG A 36 -36.77 -41.59 -7.65
N PRO A 37 -35.50 -41.24 -7.84
CA PRO A 37 -34.50 -41.49 -6.80
C PRO A 37 -34.94 -40.78 -5.53
N THR A 38 -34.99 -41.51 -4.43
CA THR A 38 -35.27 -40.94 -3.12
C THR A 38 -34.19 -39.92 -2.80
N LYS A 39 -34.54 -38.81 -2.08
CA LYS A 39 -33.60 -37.71 -1.75
C LYS A 39 -32.27 -38.22 -1.17
N LYS A 40 -32.29 -39.37 -0.50
CA LYS A 40 -31.08 -40.04 0.06
C LYS A 40 -30.16 -40.60 -1.03
N VAL A 41 -30.69 -41.15 -2.11
CA VAL A 41 -29.93 -41.70 -3.25
C VAL A 41 -29.32 -40.54 -4.07
N ALA A 42 -30.08 -39.46 -4.27
CA ALA A 42 -29.58 -38.26 -4.94
C ALA A 42 -28.45 -37.59 -4.14
N LEU A 43 -28.55 -37.53 -2.81
CA LEU A 43 -27.49 -36.98 -1.93
C LEU A 43 -26.22 -37.86 -1.94
N ALA A 44 -26.39 -39.19 -1.93
CA ALA A 44 -25.27 -40.14 -2.02
C ALA A 44 -24.58 -40.08 -3.39
N ALA A 45 -25.33 -39.93 -4.49
CA ALA A 45 -24.77 -39.75 -5.83
C ALA A 45 -24.02 -38.42 -5.96
N LEU A 46 -24.51 -37.33 -5.34
CA LEU A 46 -23.84 -36.03 -5.31
C LEU A 46 -22.55 -36.07 -4.50
N SER A 47 -22.53 -36.76 -3.35
CA SER A 47 -21.32 -36.92 -2.54
C SER A 47 -20.28 -37.80 -3.24
N LEU A 48 -20.72 -38.85 -3.97
CA LEU A 48 -19.80 -39.70 -4.75
C LEU A 48 -19.22 -38.95 -5.96
N ALA A 49 -20.00 -38.09 -6.61
CA ALA A 49 -19.53 -37.22 -7.69
C ALA A 49 -18.49 -36.17 -7.21
N LEU A 50 -18.68 -35.61 -6.00
CA LEU A 50 -17.72 -34.70 -5.38
C LEU A 50 -16.41 -35.43 -5.00
N LEU A 51 -16.45 -36.67 -4.57
CA LEU A 51 -15.28 -37.49 -4.28
C LEU A 51 -14.53 -37.93 -5.54
N ALA A 52 -15.20 -38.16 -6.65
CA ALA A 52 -14.59 -38.54 -7.93
C ALA A 52 -13.83 -37.35 -8.60
N SER A 53 -14.15 -36.11 -8.25
CA SER A 53 -13.49 -34.92 -8.78
C SER A 53 -12.04 -34.74 -8.33
N CYS A 54 -11.57 -35.48 -7.31
CA CYS A 54 -10.23 -35.32 -6.72
C CYS A 54 -9.14 -36.24 -7.30
N ILE A 55 -9.41 -37.05 -8.35
CA ILE A 55 -8.47 -38.11 -8.74
C ILE A 55 -7.89 -37.90 -10.15
N HIS A 56 -7.51 -36.70 -10.52
CA HIS A 56 -6.69 -36.52 -11.72
C HIS A 56 -5.40 -35.76 -11.39
N LYS A 57 -4.47 -36.39 -10.66
CA LYS A 57 -3.08 -35.96 -10.66
C LYS A 57 -2.44 -36.41 -11.98
N LYS A 58 -2.42 -35.54 -12.99
CA LYS A 58 -1.50 -35.71 -14.11
C LYS A 58 -0.10 -35.46 -13.59
N TYR A 59 0.72 -36.49 -13.53
CA TYR A 59 2.15 -36.35 -13.26
C TYR A 59 2.80 -35.77 -14.51
N ASP A 60 3.50 -34.64 -14.35
CA ASP A 60 4.28 -34.08 -15.43
C ASP A 60 5.45 -35.03 -15.75
N THR A 61 5.75 -35.18 -17.04
CA THR A 61 6.88 -36.02 -17.48
C THR A 61 8.18 -35.52 -16.88
N PRO A 62 9.04 -36.40 -16.32
CA PRO A 62 10.31 -35.95 -15.77
C PRO A 62 11.21 -35.37 -16.87
N ILE A 63 11.92 -34.30 -16.55
CA ILE A 63 12.93 -33.73 -17.44
C ILE A 63 14.16 -34.62 -17.39
N THR A 64 14.51 -35.24 -18.52
CA THR A 64 15.66 -36.09 -18.67
C THR A 64 16.82 -35.37 -19.34
N LYS A 65 18.04 -35.92 -19.31
CA LYS A 65 19.21 -35.31 -19.98
C LYS A 65 19.06 -35.17 -21.50
N ASP A 66 18.15 -35.95 -22.09
CA ASP A 66 17.84 -35.92 -23.54
C ASP A 66 16.73 -34.96 -23.91
N THR A 67 16.20 -34.21 -22.96
CA THR A 67 15.15 -33.22 -23.23
C THR A 67 15.73 -32.05 -24.03
N GLN A 68 15.17 -31.75 -25.20
CA GLN A 68 15.54 -30.57 -25.97
C GLN A 68 15.12 -29.30 -25.21
N GLN A 69 16.05 -28.35 -25.04
CA GLN A 69 15.84 -27.08 -24.32
C GLN A 69 15.19 -27.30 -22.93
N PRO A 70 15.86 -27.95 -21.99
CA PRO A 70 15.28 -28.29 -20.69
C PRO A 70 14.97 -27.05 -19.86
N ASP A 71 15.68 -25.96 -20.03
CA ASP A 71 15.45 -24.64 -19.45
C ASP A 71 14.11 -24.06 -19.90
N LYS A 72 13.81 -24.09 -21.21
CA LYS A 72 12.52 -23.68 -21.73
C LYS A 72 11.37 -24.52 -21.18
N VAL A 73 11.55 -25.84 -21.13
CA VAL A 73 10.53 -26.77 -20.60
C VAL A 73 10.24 -26.47 -19.12
N LEU A 74 11.29 -26.17 -18.33
CA LEU A 74 11.11 -25.74 -16.92
C LEU A 74 10.36 -24.43 -16.82
N PHE A 75 10.71 -23.44 -17.67
CA PHE A 75 10.05 -22.16 -17.69
C PHE A 75 8.58 -22.28 -18.06
N ASP A 76 8.25 -22.93 -19.18
CA ASP A 76 6.89 -23.11 -19.67
C ASP A 76 6.01 -23.86 -18.64
N ARG A 77 6.57 -24.88 -17.98
CA ARG A 77 5.91 -25.60 -16.89
C ARG A 77 5.60 -24.68 -15.71
N ALA A 78 6.58 -23.88 -15.31
CA ALA A 78 6.39 -22.94 -14.21
C ALA A 78 5.33 -21.87 -14.51
N ILE A 79 5.31 -21.32 -15.72
CA ILE A 79 4.27 -20.37 -16.15
C ILE A 79 2.88 -21.02 -16.07
N HIS A 80 2.76 -22.26 -16.58
CA HIS A 80 1.51 -23.01 -16.49
C HIS A 80 1.07 -23.29 -15.04
N ASP A 81 2.02 -23.52 -14.13
CA ASP A 81 1.73 -23.71 -12.71
C ASP A 81 1.27 -22.40 -12.05
N ILE A 82 1.85 -21.25 -12.42
CA ILE A 82 1.40 -19.92 -11.97
C ILE A 82 -0.04 -19.67 -12.43
N GLU A 83 -0.38 -19.99 -13.68
CA GLU A 83 -1.74 -19.82 -14.22
C GLU A 83 -2.77 -20.68 -13.49
N ARG A 84 -2.37 -21.84 -13.00
CA ARG A 84 -3.20 -22.75 -12.20
C ARG A 84 -3.22 -22.45 -10.71
N GLY A 85 -2.55 -21.39 -10.26
CA GLY A 85 -2.45 -21.02 -8.85
C GLY A 85 -1.54 -21.92 -8.03
N ARG A 86 -0.68 -22.74 -8.67
CA ARG A 86 0.31 -23.62 -8.00
C ARG A 86 1.64 -22.87 -7.79
N TYR A 87 1.57 -21.73 -7.11
CA TYR A 87 2.67 -20.77 -7.01
C TYR A 87 3.97 -21.36 -6.43
N GLU A 88 3.86 -22.16 -5.38
CA GLU A 88 5.02 -22.78 -4.74
C GLU A 88 5.75 -23.75 -5.67
N VAL A 89 5.00 -24.60 -6.38
CA VAL A 89 5.58 -25.54 -7.36
C VAL A 89 6.25 -24.80 -8.50
N ALA A 90 5.63 -23.72 -8.98
CA ALA A 90 6.18 -22.87 -10.02
C ALA A 90 7.52 -22.24 -9.57
N ARG A 91 7.60 -21.70 -8.36
CA ARG A 91 8.84 -21.13 -7.79
C ARG A 91 9.95 -22.16 -7.68
N ILE A 92 9.64 -23.39 -7.27
CA ILE A 92 10.62 -24.48 -7.24
C ILE A 92 11.19 -24.74 -8.64
N SER A 93 10.33 -24.81 -9.67
CA SER A 93 10.75 -25.03 -11.06
C SER A 93 11.59 -23.86 -11.59
N LEU A 94 11.21 -22.62 -11.31
CA LEU A 94 11.95 -21.41 -11.69
C LEU A 94 13.31 -21.33 -11.00
N ASN A 95 13.38 -21.61 -9.71
CA ASN A 95 14.63 -21.63 -8.96
C ASN A 95 15.56 -22.76 -9.46
N THR A 96 14.99 -23.92 -9.81
CA THR A 96 15.78 -25.02 -10.44
C THR A 96 16.36 -24.55 -11.78
N LEU A 97 15.56 -23.85 -12.62
CA LEU A 97 16.04 -23.29 -13.86
C LEU A 97 17.21 -22.33 -13.60
N MET A 98 17.02 -21.34 -12.73
CA MET A 98 18.03 -20.32 -12.46
C MET A 98 19.34 -20.88 -11.89
N ASN A 99 19.24 -21.90 -11.03
CA ASN A 99 20.42 -22.51 -10.40
C ASN A 99 21.14 -23.54 -11.29
N THR A 100 20.42 -24.14 -12.25
CA THR A 100 21.00 -25.20 -13.10
C THR A 100 21.48 -24.68 -14.43
N TYR A 101 20.84 -23.66 -14.99
CA TYR A 101 21.09 -23.13 -16.33
C TYR A 101 21.48 -21.66 -16.29
N GLU A 102 22.64 -21.35 -15.71
CA GLU A 102 23.13 -19.98 -15.50
C GLU A 102 23.32 -19.14 -16.78
N SER A 103 23.44 -19.78 -17.95
CA SER A 103 23.57 -19.13 -19.27
C SER A 103 22.26 -19.11 -20.08
N SER A 104 21.13 -19.48 -19.47
CA SER A 104 19.85 -19.53 -20.18
C SER A 104 19.30 -18.14 -20.51
N GLU A 105 18.73 -18.00 -21.70
CA GLU A 105 17.99 -16.78 -22.12
C GLU A 105 16.72 -16.52 -21.27
N TYR A 106 16.26 -17.53 -20.52
CA TYR A 106 15.08 -17.45 -19.66
C TYR A 106 15.37 -16.93 -18.26
N LEU A 107 16.65 -16.68 -17.87
CA LEU A 107 17.00 -16.26 -16.50
C LEU A 107 16.26 -15.01 -16.05
N ALA A 108 16.30 -13.95 -16.83
CA ALA A 108 15.61 -12.69 -16.49
C ALA A 108 14.09 -12.91 -16.42
N LYS A 109 13.51 -13.62 -17.40
CA LYS A 109 12.09 -13.95 -17.40
C LYS A 109 11.70 -14.84 -16.21
N ALA A 110 12.56 -15.77 -15.83
CA ALA A 110 12.34 -16.65 -14.67
C ALA A 110 12.33 -15.85 -13.36
N LYS A 111 13.30 -14.93 -13.18
CA LYS A 111 13.34 -14.04 -12.01
C LYS A 111 12.09 -13.18 -11.91
N LEU A 112 11.65 -12.60 -13.02
CA LEU A 112 10.40 -11.83 -13.07
C LEU A 112 9.17 -12.71 -12.78
N ALA A 113 9.13 -13.95 -13.28
CA ALA A 113 8.04 -14.89 -13.03
C ALA A 113 7.97 -15.32 -11.55
N VAL A 114 9.11 -15.41 -10.84
CA VAL A 114 9.13 -15.63 -9.38
C VAL A 114 8.41 -14.46 -8.68
N ALA A 115 8.75 -13.22 -9.02
CA ALA A 115 8.09 -12.03 -8.48
C ALA A 115 6.59 -12.02 -8.79
N ASP A 116 6.21 -12.31 -10.05
CA ASP A 116 4.80 -12.41 -10.47
C ASP A 116 4.04 -13.52 -9.71
N SER A 117 4.69 -14.63 -9.38
CA SER A 117 4.08 -15.71 -8.62
C SER A 117 3.70 -15.27 -7.20
N TRP A 118 4.60 -14.55 -6.52
CA TRP A 118 4.33 -13.96 -5.21
C TRP A 118 3.23 -12.91 -5.26
N PHE A 119 3.25 -12.04 -6.28
CA PHE A 119 2.22 -11.03 -6.47
C PHE A 119 0.82 -11.62 -6.68
N ARG A 120 0.72 -12.73 -7.43
CA ARG A 120 -0.55 -13.44 -7.68
C ARG A 120 -1.03 -14.25 -6.48
N GLU A 121 -0.11 -14.79 -5.69
CA GLU A 121 -0.43 -15.48 -4.45
C GLU A 121 -1.11 -14.51 -3.45
N ALA A 122 -0.75 -13.23 -3.52
CA ALA A 122 -1.31 -12.16 -2.71
C ALA A 122 -1.07 -12.37 -1.19
N GLY A 123 -1.84 -11.65 -0.36
CA GLY A 123 -1.64 -11.64 1.09
C GLY A 123 -0.43 -10.80 1.52
N PRO A 124 -0.29 -10.50 2.82
CA PRO A 124 0.78 -9.62 3.32
C PRO A 124 2.20 -10.16 3.01
N ASN A 125 2.41 -11.46 3.21
CA ASN A 125 3.71 -12.09 2.93
C ASN A 125 4.00 -12.16 1.43
N GLY A 126 3.01 -12.54 0.61
CA GLY A 126 3.16 -12.61 -0.84
C GLY A 126 3.49 -11.25 -1.44
N MET A 127 2.82 -10.19 -1.00
CA MET A 127 3.08 -8.83 -1.46
C MET A 127 4.47 -8.33 -1.06
N ALA A 128 4.93 -8.60 0.18
CA ALA A 128 6.26 -8.22 0.64
C ALA A 128 7.38 -8.96 -0.12
N GLN A 129 7.20 -10.26 -0.38
CA GLN A 129 8.16 -11.03 -1.18
C GLN A 129 8.15 -10.57 -2.64
N ALA A 130 6.97 -10.32 -3.22
CA ALA A 130 6.87 -9.78 -4.57
C ALA A 130 7.61 -8.44 -4.72
N GLU A 131 7.44 -7.52 -3.76
CA GLU A 131 8.16 -6.25 -3.75
C GLU A 131 9.68 -6.46 -3.76
N ALA A 132 10.18 -7.34 -2.89
CA ALA A 132 11.61 -7.64 -2.81
C ALA A 132 12.12 -8.21 -4.14
N GLU A 133 11.44 -9.21 -4.71
CA GLU A 133 11.85 -9.85 -5.95
C GLU A 133 11.78 -8.91 -7.16
N TYR A 134 10.76 -8.00 -7.23
CA TYR A 134 10.72 -6.99 -8.28
C TYR A 134 11.85 -5.96 -8.15
N LYS A 135 12.19 -5.52 -6.94
CA LYS A 135 13.32 -4.62 -6.69
C LYS A 135 14.65 -5.28 -7.03
N ASP A 136 14.81 -6.54 -6.68
CA ASP A 136 15.95 -7.35 -7.07
C ASP A 136 16.05 -7.48 -8.59
N PHE A 137 14.93 -7.72 -9.29
CA PHE A 137 14.91 -7.76 -10.75
C PHE A 137 15.43 -6.45 -11.36
N GLN A 138 14.97 -5.31 -10.85
CA GLN A 138 15.42 -4.00 -11.33
C GLN A 138 16.91 -3.75 -11.06
N LEU A 139 17.45 -4.30 -9.97
CA LEU A 139 18.87 -4.19 -9.64
C LEU A 139 19.75 -5.00 -10.62
N PHE A 140 19.32 -6.21 -10.99
CA PHE A 140 20.08 -7.08 -11.87
C PHE A 140 19.87 -6.78 -13.35
N TYR A 141 18.71 -6.26 -13.72
CA TYR A 141 18.30 -6.03 -15.12
C TYR A 141 17.71 -4.62 -15.33
N PRO A 142 18.45 -3.53 -15.01
CA PRO A 142 17.91 -2.15 -15.01
C PRO A 142 17.51 -1.65 -16.40
N ASP A 143 18.18 -2.12 -17.46
CA ASP A 143 18.02 -1.65 -18.84
C ASP A 143 16.97 -2.44 -19.64
N MET A 144 16.38 -3.48 -19.04
CA MET A 144 15.34 -4.27 -19.71
C MET A 144 13.99 -3.54 -19.66
N GLU A 145 13.17 -3.68 -20.71
CA GLU A 145 11.82 -3.12 -20.75
C GLU A 145 10.96 -3.63 -19.57
N GLU A 146 11.20 -4.86 -19.16
CA GLU A 146 10.53 -5.51 -18.03
C GLU A 146 10.85 -4.85 -16.68
N ALA A 147 11.94 -4.08 -16.57
CA ALA A 147 12.24 -3.32 -15.35
C ALA A 147 11.18 -2.24 -15.08
N ALA A 148 10.64 -1.62 -16.13
CA ALA A 148 9.51 -0.71 -16.00
C ALA A 148 8.23 -1.44 -15.56
N GLN A 149 8.01 -2.67 -16.03
CA GLN A 149 6.92 -3.52 -15.56
C GLN A 149 7.07 -3.86 -14.08
N ALA A 150 8.28 -4.26 -13.65
CA ALA A 150 8.58 -4.55 -12.26
C ALA A 150 8.30 -3.34 -11.37
N GLN A 151 8.74 -2.12 -11.77
CA GLN A 151 8.45 -0.89 -11.02
C GLN A 151 6.94 -0.58 -10.97
N SER A 152 6.21 -0.81 -12.07
CA SER A 152 4.75 -0.67 -12.08
C SER A 152 4.08 -1.63 -11.09
N ARG A 153 4.60 -2.86 -10.95
CA ARG A 153 4.09 -3.83 -9.98
C ARG A 153 4.38 -3.42 -8.53
N VAL A 154 5.56 -2.85 -8.26
CA VAL A 154 5.88 -2.30 -6.92
C VAL A 154 4.92 -1.15 -6.57
N CYS A 155 4.67 -0.22 -7.52
CA CYS A 155 3.63 0.81 -7.37
C CYS A 155 2.25 0.18 -7.08
N ASP A 156 1.85 -0.88 -7.81
CA ASP A 156 0.58 -1.58 -7.64
C ASP A 156 0.43 -2.25 -6.26
N ILE A 157 1.53 -2.78 -5.71
CA ILE A 157 1.53 -3.40 -4.38
C ILE A 157 1.09 -2.39 -3.33
N HIS A 158 1.76 -1.24 -3.27
CA HIS A 158 1.44 -0.21 -2.28
C HIS A 158 0.12 0.48 -2.57
N TYR A 159 -0.24 0.72 -3.84
CA TYR A 159 -1.55 1.26 -4.22
C TYR A 159 -2.71 0.39 -3.73
N LYS A 160 -2.59 -0.94 -3.84
CA LYS A 160 -3.61 -1.87 -3.33
C LYS A 160 -3.68 -1.96 -1.81
N GLN A 161 -2.60 -1.57 -1.13
CA GLN A 161 -2.50 -1.59 0.33
C GLN A 161 -2.85 -0.23 0.96
N MET A 162 -3.28 0.76 0.15
CA MET A 162 -3.73 2.05 0.67
C MET A 162 -4.94 1.87 1.57
N ASP A 163 -4.88 2.46 2.74
CA ASP A 163 -6.01 2.58 3.67
C ASP A 163 -6.82 3.86 3.37
N LYS A 164 -7.95 4.00 4.07
CA LYS A 164 -8.75 5.22 4.02
C LYS A 164 -7.95 6.42 4.50
N SER A 165 -8.26 7.61 3.96
CA SER A 165 -7.58 8.87 4.28
C SER A 165 -7.62 9.27 5.77
N ASP A 166 -8.54 8.72 6.56
CA ASP A 166 -8.64 8.92 8.02
C ASP A 166 -7.73 8.01 8.85
N ARG A 167 -6.97 7.11 8.20
CA ARG A 167 -6.08 6.14 8.82
C ARG A 167 -4.60 6.43 8.57
N ASP A 168 -3.75 5.43 8.79
CA ASP A 168 -2.31 5.52 8.54
C ASP A 168 -2.02 5.69 7.05
N SER A 169 -1.29 6.74 6.71
CA SER A 169 -0.90 7.07 5.33
C SER A 169 0.42 6.43 4.88
N LEU A 170 1.03 5.54 5.68
CA LEU A 170 2.35 4.98 5.37
C LEU A 170 2.39 4.27 4.03
N GLN A 171 1.40 3.41 3.75
CA GLN A 171 1.34 2.70 2.47
C GLN A 171 1.03 3.64 1.31
N THR A 172 0.21 4.67 1.54
CA THR A 172 -0.10 5.71 0.55
C THR A 172 1.14 6.53 0.18
N LEU A 173 1.98 6.90 1.15
CA LEU A 173 3.25 7.58 0.91
C LEU A 173 4.26 6.69 0.17
N ARG A 174 4.32 5.40 0.49
CA ARG A 174 5.14 4.44 -0.27
C ARG A 174 4.64 4.30 -1.71
N ALA A 175 3.32 4.19 -1.90
CA ALA A 175 2.73 4.18 -3.23
C ALA A 175 3.11 5.42 -4.03
N GLU A 176 3.02 6.61 -3.43
CA GLU A 176 3.43 7.86 -4.07
C GLU A 176 4.90 7.80 -4.53
N THR A 177 5.79 7.38 -3.63
CA THR A 177 7.23 7.29 -3.91
C THR A 177 7.52 6.31 -5.05
N GLU A 178 6.96 5.11 -5.01
CA GLU A 178 7.23 4.06 -6.00
C GLU A 178 6.58 4.36 -7.36
N CYS A 179 5.37 4.94 -7.38
CA CYS A 179 4.72 5.36 -8.63
C CYS A 179 5.47 6.53 -9.27
N ARG A 180 5.93 7.51 -8.49
CA ARG A 180 6.76 8.62 -8.96
C ARG A 180 8.10 8.12 -9.51
N ALA A 181 8.73 7.14 -8.85
CA ALA A 181 9.95 6.53 -9.30
C ALA A 181 9.84 5.93 -10.72
N LEU A 182 8.68 5.33 -11.06
CA LEU A 182 8.43 4.85 -12.43
C LEU A 182 8.45 6.00 -13.43
N LEU A 183 7.72 7.08 -13.14
CA LEU A 183 7.61 8.22 -14.06
C LEU A 183 8.96 8.92 -14.30
N VAL A 184 9.84 8.92 -13.28
CA VAL A 184 11.19 9.50 -13.38
C VAL A 184 12.16 8.57 -14.10
N ARG A 185 12.17 7.27 -13.73
CA ARG A 185 13.15 6.32 -14.27
C ARG A 185 12.80 5.80 -15.68
N TYR A 186 11.50 5.64 -15.96
CA TYR A 186 11.00 5.03 -17.19
C TYR A 186 9.95 5.92 -17.90
N PRO A 187 10.28 7.17 -18.27
CA PRO A 187 9.32 8.15 -18.79
C PRO A 187 8.68 7.74 -20.11
N ASN A 188 9.33 6.87 -20.88
CA ASN A 188 8.83 6.39 -22.19
C ASN A 188 8.13 5.03 -22.10
N SER A 189 7.89 4.51 -20.88
CA SER A 189 7.26 3.22 -20.71
C SER A 189 5.76 3.27 -21.02
N LYS A 190 5.24 2.18 -21.59
CA LYS A 190 3.78 1.98 -21.79
C LYS A 190 2.94 2.05 -20.52
N PHE A 191 3.56 1.93 -19.34
CA PHE A 191 2.89 2.00 -18.05
C PHE A 191 2.66 3.43 -17.56
N VAL A 192 3.32 4.43 -18.17
CA VAL A 192 3.26 5.84 -17.75
C VAL A 192 1.83 6.38 -17.63
N PRO A 193 0.93 6.23 -18.61
CA PRO A 193 -0.42 6.79 -18.50
C PRO A 193 -1.22 6.22 -17.31
N ALA A 194 -1.14 4.90 -17.12
CA ALA A 194 -1.84 4.22 -16.04
C ALA A 194 -1.27 4.58 -14.65
N VAL A 195 0.07 4.69 -14.55
CA VAL A 195 0.74 5.05 -13.29
C VAL A 195 0.54 6.53 -12.97
N THR A 196 0.48 7.41 -13.98
CA THR A 196 0.15 8.82 -13.78
C THR A 196 -1.24 8.98 -13.16
N GLN A 197 -2.24 8.21 -13.62
CA GLN A 197 -3.55 8.24 -12.99
C GLN A 197 -3.51 7.72 -11.55
N LYS A 198 -2.84 6.60 -11.29
CA LYS A 198 -2.65 6.11 -9.92
C LYS A 198 -1.97 7.14 -9.01
N LEU A 199 -0.99 7.89 -9.55
CA LEU A 199 -0.32 8.93 -8.77
C LEU A 199 -1.28 10.08 -8.42
N ARG A 200 -2.21 10.46 -9.31
CA ARG A 200 -3.27 11.42 -8.98
C ARG A 200 -4.22 10.90 -7.91
N ASP A 201 -4.65 9.64 -8.02
CA ASP A 201 -5.50 8.98 -7.03
C ASP A 201 -4.83 8.94 -5.63
N ILE A 202 -3.53 8.62 -5.61
CA ILE A 202 -2.72 8.61 -4.39
C ILE A 202 -2.63 10.00 -3.77
N GLN A 203 -2.35 11.02 -4.60
CA GLN A 203 -2.23 12.40 -4.16
C GLN A 203 -3.57 12.97 -3.68
N GLU A 204 -4.68 12.57 -4.28
CA GLU A 204 -6.03 12.88 -3.77
C GLU A 204 -6.24 12.32 -2.36
N SER A 205 -5.86 11.06 -2.13
CA SER A 205 -5.99 10.43 -0.81
C SER A 205 -5.09 11.08 0.26
N LEU A 206 -3.85 11.43 -0.10
CA LEU A 206 -2.93 12.14 0.81
C LEU A 206 -3.42 13.56 1.11
N ALA A 207 -3.92 14.25 0.11
CA ALA A 207 -4.50 15.57 0.26
C ALA A 207 -5.75 15.55 1.15
N GLU A 208 -6.64 14.58 0.97
CA GLU A 208 -7.81 14.41 1.83
C GLU A 208 -7.41 14.16 3.29
N HIS A 209 -6.35 13.37 3.53
CA HIS A 209 -5.81 13.18 4.88
C HIS A 209 -5.38 14.50 5.54
N GLU A 210 -4.62 15.33 4.83
CA GLU A 210 -4.18 16.64 5.32
C GLU A 210 -5.35 17.63 5.44
N TYR A 211 -6.33 17.57 4.51
CA TYR A 211 -7.52 18.39 4.54
C TYR A 211 -8.39 18.13 5.77
N VAL A 212 -8.64 16.86 6.10
CA VAL A 212 -9.42 16.49 7.29
C VAL A 212 -8.78 17.07 8.56
N VAL A 213 -7.46 17.04 8.68
CA VAL A 213 -6.72 17.63 9.81
C VAL A 213 -6.80 19.15 9.79
N GLY A 214 -6.58 19.77 8.63
CA GLY A 214 -6.65 21.23 8.45
C GLY A 214 -8.04 21.79 8.76
N ASN A 215 -9.08 21.17 8.21
CA ASN A 215 -10.49 21.53 8.45
C ASN A 215 -10.90 21.32 9.93
N PHE A 216 -10.38 20.30 10.60
CA PHE A 216 -10.58 20.13 12.03
C PHE A 216 -10.03 21.32 12.84
N TYR A 217 -8.82 21.80 12.52
CA TYR A 217 -8.26 22.99 13.16
C TYR A 217 -9.05 24.26 12.80
N TRP A 218 -9.48 24.42 11.55
CA TRP A 218 -10.30 25.54 11.12
C TRP A 218 -11.63 25.62 11.87
N LYS A 219 -12.36 24.51 11.99
CA LYS A 219 -13.63 24.42 12.74
C LYS A 219 -13.48 24.72 14.23
N ARG A 220 -12.29 24.53 14.79
CA ARG A 220 -11.98 24.84 16.18
C ARG A 220 -11.32 26.20 16.38
N GLU A 221 -11.27 27.00 15.31
CA GLU A 221 -10.68 28.35 15.32
C GLU A 221 -9.19 28.37 15.71
N MET A 222 -8.50 27.23 15.57
CA MET A 222 -7.05 27.13 15.75
C MET A 222 -6.34 27.68 14.51
N ASN A 223 -6.55 28.96 14.22
CA ASN A 223 -6.24 29.61 12.95
C ASN A 223 -4.78 29.44 12.48
N PRO A 224 -3.72 29.55 13.32
CA PRO A 224 -2.35 29.35 12.85
C PRO A 224 -2.08 27.93 12.34
N ALA A 225 -2.63 26.92 13.03
CA ALA A 225 -2.49 25.52 12.63
C ALA A 225 -3.28 25.19 11.36
N ALA A 226 -4.51 25.70 11.27
CA ALA A 226 -5.36 25.55 10.09
C ALA A 226 -4.71 26.19 8.85
N ALA A 227 -4.31 27.45 8.93
CA ALA A 227 -3.70 28.18 7.82
C ALA A 227 -2.44 27.47 7.31
N ASN A 228 -1.55 27.02 8.22
CA ASN A 228 -0.34 26.31 7.85
C ASN A 228 -0.62 25.00 7.13
N ARG A 229 -1.51 24.16 7.67
CA ARG A 229 -1.86 22.86 7.08
C ARG A 229 -2.52 23.01 5.72
N LEU A 230 -3.56 23.86 5.63
CA LEU A 230 -4.36 23.99 4.42
C LEU A 230 -3.59 24.65 3.27
N ASN A 231 -2.75 25.67 3.56
CA ASN A 231 -1.89 26.25 2.55
C ASN A 231 -0.87 25.22 2.04
N SER A 232 -0.19 24.53 2.96
CA SER A 232 0.81 23.51 2.63
C SER A 232 0.23 22.36 1.81
N LEU A 233 -1.01 21.97 2.10
CA LEU A 233 -1.75 20.97 1.35
C LEU A 233 -1.85 21.34 -0.13
N VAL A 234 -2.31 22.56 -0.43
CA VAL A 234 -2.51 22.99 -1.81
C VAL A 234 -1.18 23.22 -2.54
N ASP A 235 -0.15 23.66 -1.82
CA ASP A 235 1.20 23.79 -2.39
C ASP A 235 1.79 22.42 -2.79
N GLN A 236 1.46 21.36 -2.04
CA GLN A 236 1.91 19.99 -2.34
C GLN A 236 1.02 19.28 -3.36
N TYR A 237 -0.29 19.44 -3.25
CA TYR A 237 -1.29 18.73 -4.05
C TYR A 237 -2.25 19.68 -4.77
N PRO A 238 -1.77 20.45 -5.77
CA PRO A 238 -2.60 21.46 -6.46
C PRO A 238 -3.75 20.87 -7.28
N LEU A 239 -3.73 19.57 -7.57
CA LEU A 239 -4.81 18.88 -8.29
C LEU A 239 -5.89 18.30 -7.37
N TYR A 240 -5.78 18.52 -6.07
CA TYR A 240 -6.74 18.03 -5.09
C TYR A 240 -8.14 18.60 -5.35
N SER A 241 -9.16 17.75 -5.29
CA SER A 241 -10.53 18.11 -5.65
C SER A 241 -11.12 19.25 -4.82
N LYS A 242 -10.73 19.38 -3.54
CA LYS A 242 -11.18 20.45 -2.63
C LYS A 242 -10.11 21.52 -2.38
N ALA A 243 -9.14 21.68 -3.29
CA ALA A 243 -8.05 22.65 -3.12
C ALA A 243 -8.57 24.10 -3.00
N GLY A 244 -9.58 24.47 -3.77
CA GLY A 244 -10.23 25.78 -3.66
C GLY A 244 -10.89 26.01 -2.31
N GLU A 245 -11.53 24.99 -1.73
CA GLU A 245 -12.12 25.04 -0.38
C GLU A 245 -11.03 25.16 0.68
N ALA A 246 -9.96 24.37 0.57
CA ALA A 246 -8.82 24.42 1.48
C ALA A 246 -8.14 25.80 1.49
N LEU A 247 -7.93 26.43 0.32
CA LEU A 247 -7.40 27.78 0.24
C LEU A 247 -8.33 28.83 0.83
N TYR A 248 -9.64 28.69 0.63
CA TYR A 248 -10.61 29.58 1.24
C TYR A 248 -10.56 29.52 2.77
N GLU A 249 -10.54 28.30 3.35
CA GLU A 249 -10.43 28.10 4.79
C GLU A 249 -9.10 28.61 5.36
N ALA A 250 -7.99 28.48 4.59
CA ALA A 250 -6.70 29.06 4.94
C ALA A 250 -6.76 30.60 4.96
N GLY A 251 -7.38 31.21 3.95
CA GLY A 251 -7.59 32.67 3.86
C GLY A 251 -8.44 33.20 5.01
N ASP A 252 -9.53 32.51 5.35
CA ASP A 252 -10.39 32.85 6.49
C ASP A 252 -9.61 32.77 7.81
N SER A 253 -8.76 31.72 7.97
CA SER A 253 -7.89 31.56 9.13
C SER A 253 -6.89 32.72 9.26
N TYR A 254 -6.21 33.10 8.16
CA TYR A 254 -5.31 34.27 8.17
C TYR A 254 -6.06 35.58 8.48
N SER A 255 -7.29 35.77 7.96
CA SER A 255 -8.11 36.95 8.25
C SER A 255 -8.40 37.07 9.75
N LYS A 256 -8.72 35.96 10.42
CA LYS A 256 -8.99 35.89 11.86
C LYS A 256 -7.75 36.12 12.73
N MET A 257 -6.55 35.94 12.18
CA MET A 257 -5.29 36.19 12.89
C MET A 257 -4.91 37.67 12.99
N GLY A 258 -5.67 38.57 12.35
CA GLY A 258 -5.55 39.99 12.47
C GLY A 258 -4.85 40.70 11.29
N PRO A 259 -4.76 42.05 11.35
CA PRO A 259 -4.39 42.87 10.18
C PRO A 259 -3.01 42.58 9.58
N ARG A 260 -2.05 42.15 10.37
CA ARG A 260 -0.71 41.80 9.88
C ARG A 260 -0.68 40.59 8.92
N PHE A 261 -1.73 39.77 8.91
CA PHE A 261 -1.87 38.63 8.01
C PHE A 261 -2.78 38.92 6.82
N ARG A 262 -3.21 40.20 6.65
CA ARG A 262 -4.09 40.63 5.56
C ARG A 262 -3.53 40.26 4.18
N LYS A 263 -2.23 40.39 4.00
CA LYS A 263 -1.53 40.01 2.75
C LYS A 263 -1.68 38.54 2.46
N GLN A 264 -1.35 37.69 3.43
CA GLN A 264 -1.47 36.22 3.31
C GLN A 264 -2.91 35.79 3.06
N ALA A 265 -3.88 36.38 3.78
CA ALA A 265 -5.30 36.11 3.52
C ALA A 265 -5.69 36.46 2.09
N GLY A 266 -5.25 37.65 1.60
CA GLY A 266 -5.50 38.10 0.22
C GLY A 266 -4.85 37.19 -0.83
N GLU A 267 -3.64 36.68 -0.57
CA GLU A 267 -2.97 35.70 -1.43
C GLU A 267 -3.77 34.39 -1.53
N MET A 268 -4.28 33.88 -0.41
CA MET A 268 -5.09 32.65 -0.42
C MET A 268 -6.40 32.83 -1.18
N PHE A 269 -7.17 33.88 -0.89
CA PHE A 269 -8.40 34.18 -1.61
C PHE A 269 -8.12 34.47 -3.09
N GLY A 270 -7.02 35.14 -3.40
CA GLY A 270 -6.59 35.40 -4.78
C GLY A 270 -6.33 34.09 -5.55
N ARG A 271 -5.64 33.13 -4.94
CA ARG A 271 -5.40 31.81 -5.54
C ARG A 271 -6.71 31.04 -5.77
N VAL A 272 -7.70 31.15 -4.88
CA VAL A 272 -9.02 30.54 -5.13
C VAL A 272 -9.63 31.09 -6.41
N VAL A 273 -9.64 32.44 -6.60
CA VAL A 273 -10.25 33.07 -7.76
C VAL A 273 -9.47 32.81 -9.05
N SER A 274 -8.12 32.77 -8.98
CA SER A 274 -7.28 32.57 -10.17
C SER A 274 -7.18 31.12 -10.58
N ASP A 275 -6.90 30.22 -9.63
CA ASP A 275 -6.49 28.83 -9.94
C ASP A 275 -7.62 27.81 -9.80
N TYR A 276 -8.71 28.18 -9.07
CA TYR A 276 -9.88 27.32 -8.84
C TYR A 276 -11.19 28.10 -9.08
N PRO A 277 -11.38 28.66 -10.28
CA PRO A 277 -12.51 29.57 -10.58
C PRO A 277 -13.90 28.93 -10.54
N LEU A 278 -14.00 27.59 -10.71
CA LEU A 278 -15.26 26.84 -10.61
C LEU A 278 -15.50 26.26 -9.22
N SER A 279 -14.58 26.47 -8.27
CA SER A 279 -14.78 26.04 -6.87
C SER A 279 -16.02 26.71 -6.28
N GLU A 280 -16.77 25.99 -5.46
CA GLU A 280 -17.95 26.52 -4.73
C GLU A 280 -17.62 27.80 -3.92
N ARG A 281 -16.37 27.95 -3.49
CA ARG A 281 -15.87 29.07 -2.70
C ARG A 281 -15.33 30.26 -3.51
N ALA A 282 -15.26 30.13 -4.85
CA ALA A 282 -14.67 31.20 -5.70
C ALA A 282 -15.41 32.52 -5.60
N SER A 283 -16.76 32.50 -5.57
CA SER A 283 -17.58 33.69 -5.41
C SER A 283 -17.39 34.37 -4.06
N GLU A 284 -17.34 33.58 -2.97
CA GLU A 284 -17.10 34.06 -1.62
C GLU A 284 -15.69 34.65 -1.48
N ALA A 285 -14.68 33.99 -2.05
CA ALA A 285 -13.30 34.46 -2.05
C ALA A 285 -13.16 35.82 -2.75
N LYS A 286 -13.84 35.99 -3.89
CA LYS A 286 -13.89 37.27 -4.61
C LYS A 286 -14.52 38.37 -3.74
N GLN A 287 -15.61 38.08 -3.05
CA GLN A 287 -16.26 39.04 -2.15
C GLN A 287 -15.32 39.42 -0.99
N ARG A 288 -14.63 38.43 -0.38
CA ARG A 288 -13.64 38.67 0.70
C ARG A 288 -12.50 39.58 0.25
N LEU A 289 -11.99 39.41 -0.99
CA LEU A 289 -11.01 40.35 -1.55
C LEU A 289 -11.53 41.76 -1.68
N GLN A 290 -12.78 41.94 -2.14
CA GLN A 290 -13.43 43.24 -2.25
C GLN A 290 -13.64 43.89 -0.87
N ASP A 291 -14.13 43.14 0.12
CA ASP A 291 -14.31 43.62 1.50
C ASP A 291 -12.97 44.05 2.14
N MET A 292 -11.90 43.40 1.72
CA MET A 292 -10.55 43.73 2.16
C MET A 292 -9.89 44.83 1.29
N GLU A 293 -10.61 45.42 0.33
CA GLU A 293 -10.08 46.40 -0.63
C GLU A 293 -8.80 45.94 -1.32
N LEU A 294 -8.70 44.63 -1.64
CA LEU A 294 -7.59 44.05 -2.36
C LEU A 294 -7.95 43.81 -3.83
N PRO A 295 -6.99 43.89 -4.76
CA PRO A 295 -7.24 43.62 -6.15
C PRO A 295 -7.66 42.16 -6.37
N VAL A 296 -8.72 42.00 -7.17
CA VAL A 296 -9.15 40.64 -7.60
C VAL A 296 -8.27 40.22 -8.78
N PRO A 297 -7.50 39.11 -8.67
CA PRO A 297 -6.68 38.67 -9.76
C PRO A 297 -7.50 38.16 -10.95
N PRO A 298 -6.96 38.21 -12.18
CA PRO A 298 -7.58 37.59 -13.33
C PRO A 298 -7.59 36.05 -13.20
N VAL A 299 -8.63 35.45 -13.79
CA VAL A 299 -8.76 33.99 -13.82
C VAL A 299 -7.67 33.37 -14.72
N ASN A 300 -7.01 32.34 -14.26
CA ASN A 300 -6.08 31.55 -15.04
C ASN A 300 -6.87 30.68 -16.03
N GLN A 301 -6.74 30.99 -17.34
CA GLN A 301 -7.51 30.30 -18.38
C GLN A 301 -7.20 28.80 -18.44
N ALA A 302 -5.95 28.40 -18.24
CA ALA A 302 -5.56 26.99 -18.24
C ALA A 302 -6.19 26.22 -17.06
N ALA A 303 -6.30 26.87 -15.90
CA ALA A 303 -7.00 26.31 -14.74
C ALA A 303 -8.51 26.17 -15.01
N LEU A 304 -9.14 27.20 -15.58
CA LEU A 304 -10.55 27.18 -15.95
C LEU A 304 -10.88 26.09 -16.98
N GLU A 305 -10.04 25.93 -18.01
CA GLU A 305 -10.21 24.88 -19.02
C GLU A 305 -10.06 23.48 -18.42
N ARG A 306 -9.09 23.30 -17.53
CA ARG A 306 -8.91 22.04 -16.79
C ARG A 306 -10.15 21.72 -15.95
N GLU A 307 -10.62 22.64 -15.13
CA GLU A 307 -11.80 22.42 -14.27
C GLU A 307 -13.05 22.12 -15.09
N LYS A 308 -13.29 22.83 -16.20
CA LYS A 308 -14.40 22.54 -17.12
C LYS A 308 -14.29 21.15 -17.72
N TRP A 309 -13.08 20.74 -18.06
CA TRP A 309 -12.84 19.39 -18.60
C TRP A 309 -13.15 18.32 -17.53
N GLU A 310 -12.69 18.53 -16.29
CA GLU A 310 -12.96 17.62 -15.16
C GLU A 310 -14.47 17.55 -14.87
N GLU A 311 -15.18 18.67 -14.79
CA GLU A 311 -16.62 18.71 -14.57
C GLU A 311 -17.39 17.96 -15.68
N GLY A 312 -17.01 18.17 -16.95
CA GLY A 312 -17.63 17.51 -18.09
C GLY A 312 -17.35 16.01 -18.20
N ASN A 313 -16.25 15.54 -17.61
CA ASN A 313 -15.83 14.13 -17.64
C ASN A 313 -16.04 13.42 -16.30
N TYR A 314 -16.55 14.09 -15.29
CA TYR A 314 -16.83 13.47 -14.00
C TYR A 314 -17.94 12.41 -14.12
N HIS A 315 -17.62 11.22 -13.71
CA HIS A 315 -18.56 10.10 -13.64
C HIS A 315 -18.80 9.72 -12.17
N ALA A 316 -19.97 10.08 -11.67
CA ALA A 316 -20.33 9.69 -10.31
C ALA A 316 -20.24 8.17 -10.11
N PRO A 317 -19.64 7.69 -9.01
CA PRO A 317 -19.55 6.28 -8.73
C PRO A 317 -20.95 5.64 -8.66
N SER A 318 -21.08 4.41 -9.19
CA SER A 318 -22.37 3.71 -9.25
C SER A 318 -22.97 3.57 -7.85
N MET A 319 -24.31 3.51 -7.76
CA MET A 319 -25.00 3.33 -6.46
C MET A 319 -24.55 2.05 -5.73
N VAL A 320 -24.19 1.01 -6.47
CA VAL A 320 -23.65 -0.23 -5.91
C VAL A 320 -22.29 0.03 -5.26
N HIS A 321 -21.43 0.80 -5.89
CA HIS A 321 -20.13 1.18 -5.34
C HIS A 321 -20.28 2.05 -4.08
N LYS A 322 -21.22 2.98 -4.07
CA LYS A 322 -21.53 3.80 -2.88
C LYS A 322 -22.08 2.97 -1.71
N SER A 323 -22.97 1.98 -2.00
CA SER A 323 -23.57 1.17 -0.95
C SER A 323 -22.63 0.12 -0.35
N PHE A 324 -21.64 -0.36 -1.12
CA PHE A 324 -20.65 -1.34 -0.65
C PHE A 324 -19.26 -0.73 -0.40
N GLY A 325 -19.06 0.56 -0.66
CA GLY A 325 -17.77 1.25 -0.45
C GLY A 325 -17.27 1.24 0.99
N TRP A 326 -18.19 1.04 1.98
CA TRP A 326 -17.81 0.88 3.38
C TRP A 326 -17.12 -0.48 3.67
N ILE A 327 -17.36 -1.48 2.81
CA ILE A 327 -16.72 -2.82 2.91
C ILE A 327 -15.34 -2.80 2.24
N ASN A 328 -15.15 -1.95 1.21
CA ASN A 328 -13.84 -1.73 0.62
C ASN A 328 -12.95 -0.94 1.59
N GLY A 329 -11.85 -1.54 2.01
CA GLY A 329 -10.90 -0.93 2.95
C GLY A 329 -10.11 0.25 2.39
N GLY A 330 -10.15 0.50 1.07
CA GLY A 330 -9.35 1.54 0.40
C GLY A 330 -9.93 2.96 0.51
N PRO A 331 -9.13 3.99 0.12
CA PRO A 331 -9.56 5.38 0.10
C PRO A 331 -10.61 5.64 -0.98
N ASP A 332 -11.39 6.72 -0.80
CA ASP A 332 -12.27 7.23 -1.85
C ASP A 332 -11.47 8.15 -2.78
N VAL A 333 -11.19 7.68 -3.97
CA VAL A 333 -10.47 8.41 -5.02
C VAL A 333 -11.38 8.80 -6.19
N SER A 334 -12.69 8.74 -5.99
CA SER A 334 -13.68 9.03 -7.05
C SER A 334 -13.65 10.47 -7.55
N HIS A 335 -13.07 11.37 -6.78
CA HIS A 335 -12.91 12.79 -7.11
C HIS A 335 -11.51 13.16 -7.59
N ALA A 336 -10.60 12.17 -7.68
CA ALA A 336 -9.24 12.40 -8.15
C ALA A 336 -9.23 12.96 -9.58
N ALA A 337 -8.38 13.94 -9.84
CA ALA A 337 -8.25 14.54 -11.15
C ALA A 337 -7.86 13.51 -12.22
N HIS A 338 -8.46 13.63 -13.41
CA HIS A 338 -8.12 12.81 -14.57
C HIS A 338 -7.22 13.55 -15.57
N SER A 339 -7.04 14.86 -15.39
CA SER A 339 -6.18 15.73 -16.20
C SER A 339 -5.13 16.45 -15.35
N GLY A 340 -4.22 17.14 -15.98
CA GLY A 340 -3.12 17.83 -15.30
C GLY A 340 -1.96 16.91 -14.89
N ASN A 341 -0.85 17.52 -14.55
CA ASN A 341 0.36 16.79 -14.13
C ASN A 341 0.38 16.65 -12.60
N PRO A 342 0.47 15.43 -12.07
CA PRO A 342 0.62 15.23 -10.63
C PRO A 342 1.95 15.82 -10.15
N THR A 343 2.02 16.16 -8.88
CA THR A 343 3.25 16.69 -8.26
C THR A 343 4.35 15.63 -8.23
N MET A 344 5.51 16.00 -8.77
CA MET A 344 6.67 15.11 -8.88
C MET A 344 7.70 15.33 -7.77
N THR A 345 7.51 16.35 -6.94
CA THR A 345 8.39 16.66 -5.79
C THR A 345 7.98 15.85 -4.57
N ASP A 346 8.96 15.51 -3.74
CA ASP A 346 8.67 14.85 -2.46
C ASP A 346 7.87 15.77 -1.54
N PRO A 347 6.89 15.22 -0.79
CA PRO A 347 6.09 15.99 0.14
C PRO A 347 6.99 16.63 1.21
N LYS A 348 6.95 17.96 1.28
CA LYS A 348 7.68 18.68 2.32
C LYS A 348 6.94 18.53 3.64
N LYS A 349 7.68 18.17 4.70
CA LYS A 349 7.12 18.22 6.06
C LYS A 349 6.68 19.63 6.37
N THR A 350 5.39 19.80 6.72
CA THR A 350 4.88 21.09 7.20
C THR A 350 5.50 21.41 8.54
N LEU A 351 6.45 22.33 8.53
CA LEU A 351 6.90 22.96 9.77
C LEU A 351 5.86 24.07 10.09
N PRO A 352 5.39 24.19 11.34
CA PRO A 352 4.55 25.31 11.72
C PRO A 352 5.29 26.60 11.34
N ALA A 353 4.65 27.47 10.57
CA ALA A 353 5.20 28.79 10.34
C ALA A 353 5.38 29.42 11.72
N SER A 354 6.63 29.55 12.17
CA SER A 354 6.92 30.28 13.40
C SER A 354 6.32 31.67 13.22
N ILE A 355 5.50 32.09 14.19
CA ILE A 355 5.00 33.47 14.20
C ILE A 355 6.23 34.37 14.04
N PRO A 356 6.30 35.22 13.01
CA PRO A 356 7.47 36.07 12.81
C PRO A 356 7.71 36.83 14.12
N VAL A 357 8.83 36.58 14.76
CA VAL A 357 9.22 37.38 15.90
C VAL A 357 9.35 38.79 15.38
N VAL A 358 8.54 39.70 15.88
CA VAL A 358 8.64 41.11 15.54
C VAL A 358 9.95 41.61 16.10
N ASN A 359 11.00 41.55 15.29
CA ASN A 359 12.23 42.27 15.59
C ASN A 359 11.93 43.76 15.45
N ASN A 360 11.80 44.45 16.58
CA ASN A 360 11.64 45.90 16.66
C ASN A 360 12.91 46.64 16.23
N GLN A 361 13.65 46.10 15.26
CA GLN A 361 14.74 46.84 14.61
C GLN A 361 14.33 47.06 13.15
N GLU A 362 13.65 48.16 12.92
CA GLU A 362 13.58 48.79 11.61
C GLU A 362 14.99 49.13 11.17
N THR A 363 15.59 48.28 10.36
CA THR A 363 16.60 48.68 9.41
C THR A 363 16.12 48.29 8.05
N ALA A 364 15.79 49.32 7.30
CA ALA A 364 15.39 49.23 5.90
C ALA A 364 16.45 48.47 5.09
N SER A 365 16.09 47.32 4.56
CA SER A 365 16.64 46.87 3.28
C SER A 365 15.59 46.03 2.59
N ASN A 366 15.04 46.60 1.52
CA ASN A 366 14.24 45.93 0.53
C ASN A 366 14.96 44.70 0.00
N THR A 367 14.49 43.51 0.37
CA THR A 367 14.68 42.35 -0.48
C THR A 367 13.50 41.42 -0.22
N ALA A 368 12.66 41.28 -1.22
CA ALA A 368 11.64 40.27 -1.29
C ALA A 368 12.33 38.90 -1.24
N GLY A 369 12.25 38.22 -0.12
CA GLY A 369 12.79 36.89 0.08
C GLY A 369 11.68 35.94 0.50
N THR A 370 11.33 35.03 -0.36
CA THR A 370 10.71 33.74 -0.05
C THR A 370 11.31 33.19 1.25
N GLY A 371 10.46 32.95 2.26
CA GLY A 371 10.88 32.50 3.60
C GLY A 371 11.45 31.08 3.64
N THR A 372 12.62 30.91 3.09
CA THR A 372 13.55 29.88 3.52
C THR A 372 14.45 30.52 4.54
N THR A 373 14.35 30.15 5.81
CA THR A 373 15.40 30.42 6.78
C THR A 373 16.61 29.60 6.36
N ASP A 374 17.39 30.14 5.44
CA ASP A 374 18.78 29.75 5.28
C ASP A 374 19.48 30.05 6.58
N VAL A 375 19.81 29.01 7.32
CA VAL A 375 20.81 29.10 8.37
C VAL A 375 22.16 29.30 7.66
N SER A 376 22.46 30.55 7.29
CA SER A 376 23.79 30.89 6.84
C SER A 376 24.71 30.80 8.05
N ALA A 377 25.55 29.76 8.08
CA ALA A 377 26.67 29.71 8.99
C ALA A 377 27.64 30.82 8.54
N THR A 378 27.50 32.01 9.13
CA THR A 378 28.47 33.07 8.97
C THR A 378 29.70 32.66 9.78
N GLN A 379 30.82 32.42 9.11
CA GLN A 379 32.07 32.19 9.76
C GLN A 379 32.43 33.47 10.54
N VAL A 380 32.29 33.40 11.87
CA VAL A 380 32.65 34.52 12.75
C VAL A 380 34.18 34.62 12.76
N THR A 381 34.74 35.47 11.90
CA THR A 381 36.16 35.84 11.88
C THR A 381 36.39 37.00 12.86
N GLY A 382 36.15 36.78 14.12
CA GLY A 382 36.40 37.73 15.16
C GLY A 382 36.15 37.07 16.50
N ASN A 383 37.03 37.32 17.49
CA ASN A 383 36.90 36.78 18.83
C ASN A 383 35.48 37.06 19.37
N SER A 384 34.68 36.03 19.54
CA SER A 384 33.36 36.15 20.15
C SER A 384 33.52 36.53 21.62
N ALA A 385 32.53 37.20 22.20
CA ALA A 385 32.52 37.50 23.63
C ALA A 385 32.62 36.24 24.53
N LEU A 386 32.44 35.05 23.92
CA LEU A 386 32.64 33.75 24.58
C LEU A 386 34.11 33.34 24.61
N ASP A 387 34.95 33.82 23.66
CA ASP A 387 36.38 33.53 23.60
C ASP A 387 37.21 34.40 24.56
N THR A 388 36.61 35.45 25.11
CA THR A 388 37.28 36.39 26.08
C THR A 388 37.10 35.97 27.52
N LYS A 389 36.27 34.97 27.84
CA LYS A 389 36.19 34.36 29.17
C LYS A 389 37.01 33.07 29.19
N PRO A 390 38.00 32.93 30.09
CA PRO A 390 38.70 31.65 30.22
C PRO A 390 37.72 30.56 30.55
N ASP A 391 37.83 29.44 29.82
CA ASP A 391 37.04 28.25 30.09
C ASP A 391 37.26 27.83 31.54
N ALA A 392 36.22 27.74 32.33
CA ALA A 392 36.27 27.32 33.72
C ALA A 392 36.86 25.90 33.92
N ARG A 393 37.19 25.24 32.83
CA ARG A 393 37.85 23.93 32.81
C ARG A 393 39.36 23.99 32.61
N ILE A 394 39.92 25.17 32.32
CA ILE A 394 41.37 25.38 32.23
C ILE A 394 41.85 25.77 33.61
N THR A 395 42.16 24.82 34.44
CA THR A 395 42.94 25.06 35.67
C THR A 395 44.40 25.31 35.29
N THR A 396 44.93 26.43 35.77
CA THR A 396 46.30 26.84 35.69
C THR A 396 47.26 25.71 36.07
N GLU A 397 48.35 25.61 35.34
CA GLU A 397 49.41 24.62 35.51
C GLU A 397 49.92 24.55 36.98
N GLY A 398 50.06 23.32 37.44
CA GLY A 398 50.93 23.02 38.59
C GLY A 398 50.19 22.36 39.77
N THR A 399 49.73 21.17 39.62
CA THR A 399 49.84 20.08 40.61
C THR A 399 49.05 18.89 40.07
N THR A 400 49.71 17.76 39.90
CA THR A 400 49.09 16.49 39.61
C THR A 400 48.24 16.06 40.81
N PRO A 401 46.91 16.04 40.70
CA PRO A 401 46.13 15.39 41.75
C PRO A 401 45.90 13.93 41.34
N GLU A 402 46.15 13.10 42.31
CA GLU A 402 45.73 11.71 42.41
C GLU A 402 44.25 11.49 41.93
N PRO A 403 43.94 10.42 41.24
CA PRO A 403 42.59 10.21 40.74
C PRO A 403 41.60 10.04 41.91
N ALA A 404 40.76 11.06 42.10
CA ALA A 404 39.64 11.00 43.02
C ALA A 404 38.63 9.95 42.57
N PRO A 405 37.97 9.25 43.50
CA PRO A 405 36.97 8.23 43.17
C PRO A 405 35.76 8.88 42.48
N ASN A 406 35.34 8.23 41.42
CA ASN A 406 34.23 8.56 40.55
C ASN A 406 32.97 8.93 41.40
N PRO A 407 32.49 10.19 41.42
CA PRO A 407 31.23 10.49 42.04
C PRO A 407 30.11 9.94 41.17
N GLY A 408 29.33 9.08 41.79
CA GLY A 408 28.26 8.31 41.19
C GLY A 408 27.36 9.12 40.26
N ALA A 409 26.88 8.37 39.31
CA ALA A 409 25.78 8.60 38.41
C ALA A 409 24.90 9.80 38.78
N SER A 410 24.97 10.85 37.95
CA SER A 410 23.93 11.85 37.88
C SER A 410 22.60 11.12 37.64
N SER A 411 21.66 11.33 38.52
CA SER A 411 20.29 10.89 38.43
C SER A 411 19.75 11.21 37.04
N GLN A 412 19.77 10.23 36.15
CA GLN A 412 18.91 10.20 34.97
C GLN A 412 17.47 10.15 35.53
N GLN A 413 16.76 11.26 35.42
CA GLN A 413 15.33 11.26 35.59
C GLN A 413 14.78 10.23 34.57
N GLN A 414 14.37 9.09 35.08
CA GLN A 414 13.64 8.12 34.28
C GLN A 414 12.38 8.80 33.76
N PRO A 415 12.13 8.77 32.44
CA PRO A 415 10.87 9.27 31.91
C PRO A 415 9.73 8.48 32.55
N PHE A 416 8.69 9.20 32.98
CA PHE A 416 7.47 8.57 33.53
C PHE A 416 6.97 7.49 32.59
N PRO A 417 6.67 6.26 33.07
CA PRO A 417 6.22 5.18 32.22
C PRO A 417 4.92 5.57 31.51
N THR A 418 4.96 5.56 30.21
CA THR A 418 3.79 5.81 29.36
C THR A 418 2.77 4.68 29.54
N ASN A 419 1.51 4.92 29.20
CA ASN A 419 0.48 3.86 29.22
C ASN A 419 0.89 2.64 28.41
N ARG A 420 1.66 2.85 27.34
CA ARG A 420 2.22 1.80 26.48
C ARG A 420 3.23 0.91 27.21
N ASP A 421 4.05 1.47 28.07
CA ASP A 421 5.04 0.72 28.85
C ASP A 421 4.36 -0.17 29.91
N LYS A 422 3.27 0.31 30.49
CA LYS A 422 2.43 -0.46 31.43
C LYS A 422 1.72 -1.63 30.73
N GLU A 423 1.24 -1.44 29.50
CA GLU A 423 0.65 -2.52 28.69
C GLU A 423 1.69 -3.58 28.30
N LEU A 424 2.89 -3.15 27.89
CA LEU A 424 3.99 -4.06 27.53
C LEU A 424 4.42 -4.89 28.74
N GLU A 425 4.50 -4.29 29.91
CA GLU A 425 4.84 -4.99 31.15
C GLU A 425 3.75 -6.01 31.54
N GLN A 426 2.48 -5.66 31.37
CA GLN A 426 1.37 -6.59 31.58
C GLN A 426 1.40 -7.76 30.57
N GLN A 427 1.73 -7.52 29.33
CA GLN A 427 1.88 -8.57 28.31
C GLN A 427 3.04 -9.51 28.66
N ARG A 428 4.21 -8.98 29.06
CA ARG A 428 5.36 -9.77 29.53
C ARG A 428 5.00 -10.64 30.74
N LYS A 429 4.27 -10.09 31.71
CA LYS A 429 3.79 -10.85 32.88
C LYS A 429 2.81 -11.97 32.50
N LYS A 430 1.93 -11.75 31.52
CA LYS A 430 1.02 -12.79 31.00
C LYS A 430 1.78 -13.90 30.26
N GLN A 431 2.78 -13.56 29.45
CA GLN A 431 3.62 -14.52 28.74
C GLN A 431 4.47 -15.35 29.70
N ALA A 432 5.07 -14.75 30.72
CA ALA A 432 5.83 -15.45 31.75
C ALA A 432 4.97 -16.49 32.51
N LYS A 433 3.73 -16.13 32.87
CA LYS A 433 2.78 -17.07 33.49
C LYS A 433 2.37 -18.22 32.56
N GLN A 434 2.28 -17.99 31.26
CA GLN A 434 1.98 -19.04 30.30
C GLN A 434 3.16 -20.01 30.14
N LEU A 435 4.39 -19.50 30.08
CA LEU A 435 5.62 -20.31 30.04
C LEU A 435 5.79 -21.16 31.28
N GLU A 436 5.50 -20.62 32.47
CA GLU A 436 5.55 -21.39 33.72
C GLU A 436 4.51 -22.51 33.76
N LYS A 437 3.29 -22.28 33.25
CA LYS A 437 2.26 -23.32 33.13
C LYS A 437 2.65 -24.42 32.17
N LEU A 438 3.31 -24.08 31.03
CA LEU A 438 3.82 -25.04 30.06
C LEU A 438 4.97 -25.88 30.63
N ASN A 439 5.87 -25.26 31.39
CA ASN A 439 6.98 -25.98 32.06
C ASN A 439 6.48 -26.89 33.18
N LYS A 440 5.44 -26.49 33.92
CA LYS A 440 4.76 -27.37 34.91
C LYS A 440 4.06 -28.56 34.24
N LYS A 441 3.43 -28.37 33.07
CA LYS A 441 2.86 -29.48 32.28
C LYS A 441 3.93 -30.44 31.78
N LYS A 442 5.03 -29.92 31.23
CA LYS A 442 6.17 -30.76 30.79
C LYS A 442 6.84 -31.55 31.92
N LYS A 443 6.94 -30.96 33.15
CA LYS A 443 7.44 -31.70 34.30
C LYS A 443 6.47 -32.79 34.77
N LYS A 444 5.15 -32.57 34.72
CA LYS A 444 4.16 -33.63 35.05
C LYS A 444 4.16 -34.76 34.03
N SER A 445 4.25 -34.47 32.75
CA SER A 445 4.32 -35.53 31.72
C SER A 445 5.63 -36.36 31.81
N LYS A 446 6.74 -35.77 32.26
CA LYS A 446 7.99 -36.52 32.50
C LYS A 446 7.95 -37.43 33.72
N GLN A 447 7.20 -37.04 34.77
CA GLN A 447 6.99 -37.87 35.97
C GLN A 447 6.00 -39.03 35.73
N GLU A 448 5.11 -38.92 34.77
CA GLU A 448 4.13 -39.97 34.43
C GLU A 448 4.73 -41.06 33.54
N THR A 449 5.85 -40.77 32.82
CA THR A 449 6.61 -41.73 32.02
C THR A 449 7.70 -42.50 32.79
N GLU A 450 7.96 -42.12 34.06
CA GLU A 450 8.97 -42.78 34.90
C GLU A 450 8.39 -43.70 35.99
N LYS A 451 7.13 -44.16 35.86
CA LYS A 451 6.58 -45.20 36.76
C LYS A 451 7.05 -46.57 36.24
N PRO A 452 7.79 -47.38 37.03
CA PRO A 452 8.25 -48.70 36.63
C PRO A 452 7.08 -49.69 36.55
N THR A 453 6.97 -50.38 35.43
CA THR A 453 6.07 -51.52 35.21
C THR A 453 6.62 -52.71 35.94
N PRO A 454 5.79 -53.56 36.62
CA PRO A 454 6.26 -54.74 37.35
C PRO A 454 6.70 -55.83 36.42
N ALA A 455 7.77 -56.49 36.84
CA ALA A 455 8.44 -57.61 36.19
C ALA A 455 7.51 -58.79 35.95
N THR A 456 7.52 -59.39 34.78
CA THR A 456 7.01 -60.73 34.50
C THR A 456 8.18 -61.63 34.05
N VAL A 457 8.24 -62.75 34.71
CA VAL A 457 9.22 -63.81 34.74
C VAL A 457 9.49 -64.45 33.36
N GLN A 458 10.78 -64.82 33.16
CA GLN A 458 11.36 -65.61 32.08
C GLN A 458 10.76 -67.03 31.91
N PRO A 459 11.07 -67.79 30.79
CA PRO A 459 12.20 -68.70 30.85
C PRO A 459 13.10 -68.63 29.60
N ALA A 460 14.27 -69.17 29.89
CA ALA A 460 15.47 -69.29 29.08
C ALA A 460 15.36 -70.33 27.95
N ALA A 461 16.15 -70.15 26.90
CA ALA A 461 16.96 -71.17 26.27
C ALA A 461 17.86 -70.63 25.16
N ASP A 462 19.11 -70.91 25.29
CA ASP A 462 20.20 -71.35 24.37
C ASP A 462 20.85 -70.34 23.41
N ALA A 463 22.10 -70.13 23.71
CA ALA A 463 23.18 -69.75 22.79
C ALA A 463 23.60 -70.92 21.90
N PRO A 464 24.32 -70.74 20.73
CA PRO A 464 25.79 -70.58 20.83
C PRO A 464 26.41 -69.62 19.75
N GLN A 465 27.46 -68.99 20.18
CA GLN A 465 28.84 -68.78 19.67
C GLN A 465 29.17 -68.69 18.17
N SER A 466 30.03 -67.70 17.96
CA SER A 466 31.22 -67.61 17.08
C SER A 466 30.95 -67.05 15.67
N SER A 467 31.77 -66.24 15.07
CA SER A 467 33.19 -65.90 15.15
C SER A 467 33.49 -64.84 14.09
N ASN A 468 34.41 -63.93 14.45
CA ASN A 468 35.53 -63.41 13.68
C ASN A 468 35.45 -63.05 12.19
N SER A 469 36.01 -61.96 11.95
CA SER A 469 37.11 -61.48 11.10
C SER A 469 36.63 -60.38 10.15
N ALA A 470 37.11 -59.14 10.20
CA ALA A 470 38.38 -58.59 9.83
C ALA A 470 38.54 -58.39 8.31
N GLN A 471 38.87 -57.17 7.97
CA GLN A 471 39.61 -56.69 6.76
C GLN A 471 38.89 -56.81 5.39
N GLU A 472 38.65 -55.73 4.68
CA GLU A 472 39.52 -54.76 3.99
C GLU A 472 38.73 -53.52 3.64
#